data_561de7fa82064e49edabaee69070870b
#
_entry.id   561de7fa82064e49edabaee69070870b
#
_cell.length_a   1.000
_cell.length_b   1.000
_cell.length_c   1.000
_cell.angle_alpha   90.00
_cell.angle_beta   90.00
_cell.angle_gamma   90.00
#
_symmetry.space_group_name_H-M   'P 1'
#
loop_
_entity.id
_entity.type
_entity.pdbx_description
1 polymer ?
#
loop_
_entity_poly.entity_id
_entity_poly.type
_entity_poly.pdbx_seq_one_letter_code
_entity_poly.pdbx_strand_id
1 'polypeptide(L)'
;PLRVVSVQRSGGFEGLAVNGTPADCAKIAIKSILDHKPDLVISGINSGSNIGTNIIYSGTISAATEGTMLGIPSIAISLDSYESDEYRGAKQAAIDVAQHVLYYGVPKGTLLNVNVPYCLPDEIKGVKITRQGNQYFKDEFDKRTDPRGRTYYWMKGNIVDKDESMDMDGIAVREKYISITPIHFNVTNESY
;
A
#
# COMPACT_ATOMS: atom_id res chain seq x y z
N PRO A 1 6.16 -15.11 18.68
CA PRO A 1 4.73 -15.40 18.81
C PRO A 1 3.91 -14.13 18.51
N LEU A 2 2.83 -14.28 17.74
CA LEU A 2 1.87 -13.21 17.48
C LEU A 2 0.86 -13.14 18.63
N ARG A 3 0.55 -11.94 19.08
CA ARG A 3 -0.51 -11.66 20.06
C ARG A 3 -1.64 -10.92 19.38
N VAL A 4 -2.87 -11.34 19.68
CA VAL A 4 -4.09 -10.76 19.10
C VAL A 4 -4.96 -10.25 20.25
N VAL A 5 -5.42 -9.01 20.16
CA VAL A 5 -6.32 -8.40 21.15
C VAL A 5 -7.49 -7.72 20.44
N SER A 6 -8.68 -7.82 20.99
CA SER A 6 -9.83 -7.07 20.50
C SER A 6 -9.68 -5.59 20.80
N VAL A 7 -10.03 -4.76 19.83
CA VAL A 7 -9.99 -3.30 19.94
C VAL A 7 -11.34 -2.71 19.51
N GLN A 8 -11.79 -1.72 20.28
CA GLN A 8 -12.94 -0.90 19.93
C GLN A 8 -12.49 0.54 19.74
N ARG A 9 -13.00 1.22 18.73
CA ARG A 9 -12.71 2.62 18.47
C ARG A 9 -14.00 3.45 18.45
N SER A 10 -13.85 4.75 18.60
CA SER A 10 -14.95 5.72 18.44
C SER A 10 -15.68 5.50 17.11
N GLY A 11 -17.01 5.59 17.12
CA GLY A 11 -17.82 5.31 15.93
C GLY A 11 -18.29 3.85 15.78
N GLY A 12 -18.11 3.01 16.81
CA GLY A 12 -18.61 1.61 16.82
C GLY A 12 -17.77 0.64 16.01
N PHE A 13 -16.57 1.03 15.62
CA PHE A 13 -15.65 0.13 14.92
C PHE A 13 -15.07 -0.90 15.90
N GLU A 14 -15.24 -2.18 15.58
CA GLU A 14 -14.61 -3.30 16.27
C GLU A 14 -13.57 -3.97 15.35
N GLY A 15 -12.46 -4.40 15.93
CA GLY A 15 -11.41 -5.04 15.18
C GLY A 15 -10.43 -5.79 16.08
N LEU A 16 -9.42 -6.37 15.45
CA LEU A 16 -8.35 -7.09 16.13
C LEU A 16 -7.02 -6.36 15.89
N ALA A 17 -6.27 -6.10 16.96
CA ALA A 17 -4.90 -5.63 16.86
C ALA A 17 -3.95 -6.82 17.01
N VAL A 18 -2.96 -6.88 16.12
CA VAL A 18 -1.94 -7.93 16.09
C VAL A 18 -0.57 -7.30 16.27
N ASN A 19 0.26 -7.83 17.17
CA ASN A 19 1.65 -7.39 17.31
C ASN A 19 2.53 -8.13 16.27
N GLY A 20 2.46 -7.71 15.03
CA GLY A 20 3.18 -8.30 13.92
C GLY A 20 3.28 -7.32 12.75
N THR A 21 3.89 -7.77 11.68
CA THR A 21 3.89 -7.03 10.42
C THR A 21 2.49 -7.02 9.78
N PRO A 22 2.20 -6.11 8.85
CA PRO A 22 0.94 -6.17 8.12
C PRO A 22 0.68 -7.52 7.40
N ALA A 23 1.73 -8.16 6.88
CA ALA A 23 1.63 -9.51 6.30
C ALA A 23 1.24 -10.56 7.36
N ASP A 24 1.79 -10.46 8.59
CA ASP A 24 1.39 -11.34 9.69
C ASP A 24 -0.08 -11.15 10.06
N CYS A 25 -0.57 -9.90 10.03
CA CYS A 25 -1.99 -9.59 10.27
C CYS A 25 -2.89 -10.29 9.25
N ALA A 26 -2.57 -10.14 7.96
CA ALA A 26 -3.32 -10.80 6.88
C ALA A 26 -3.27 -12.33 7.03
N LYS A 27 -2.08 -12.89 7.24
CA LYS A 27 -1.88 -14.33 7.36
C LYS A 27 -2.66 -14.94 8.52
N ILE A 28 -2.53 -14.37 9.74
CA ILE A 28 -3.20 -14.91 10.92
C ILE A 28 -4.72 -14.77 10.83
N ALA A 29 -5.21 -13.65 10.27
CA ALA A 29 -6.63 -13.45 10.05
C ALA A 29 -7.20 -14.54 9.16
N ILE A 30 -6.60 -14.77 7.99
CA ILE A 30 -7.09 -15.71 6.97
C ILE A 30 -6.93 -17.17 7.41
N LYS A 31 -5.83 -17.50 8.09
CA LYS A 31 -5.50 -18.90 8.41
C LYS A 31 -6.06 -19.40 9.73
N SER A 32 -6.39 -18.49 10.67
CA SER A 32 -6.67 -18.91 12.06
C SER A 32 -7.82 -18.18 12.74
N ILE A 33 -8.21 -16.99 12.29
CA ILE A 33 -9.21 -16.18 12.99
C ILE A 33 -10.56 -16.22 12.29
N LEU A 34 -10.56 -16.08 10.96
CA LEU A 34 -11.79 -16.12 10.17
C LEU A 34 -12.30 -17.56 10.01
N ASP A 35 -13.59 -17.76 10.23
CA ASP A 35 -14.24 -19.07 10.06
C ASP A 35 -14.31 -19.50 8.59
N HIS A 36 -14.22 -18.55 7.66
CA HIS A 36 -14.26 -18.80 6.23
C HIS A 36 -13.28 -17.88 5.49
N LYS A 37 -12.90 -18.29 4.30
CA LYS A 37 -12.01 -17.54 3.43
C LYS A 37 -12.71 -16.24 2.98
N PRO A 38 -12.09 -15.06 3.15
CA PRO A 38 -12.68 -13.81 2.69
C PRO A 38 -12.67 -13.71 1.16
N ASP A 39 -13.60 -12.95 0.60
CA ASP A 39 -13.71 -12.71 -0.84
C ASP A 39 -12.69 -11.69 -1.35
N LEU A 40 -12.19 -10.82 -0.46
CA LEU A 40 -11.27 -9.74 -0.78
C LEU A 40 -10.38 -9.40 0.42
N VAL A 41 -9.11 -9.08 0.17
CA VAL A 41 -8.21 -8.45 1.13
C VAL A 41 -7.96 -7.01 0.70
N ILE A 42 -8.20 -6.06 1.61
CA ILE A 42 -7.85 -4.66 1.42
C ILE A 42 -6.83 -4.27 2.50
N SER A 43 -5.65 -3.85 2.08
CA SER A 43 -4.59 -3.36 2.96
C SER A 43 -4.46 -1.84 2.85
N GLY A 44 -4.49 -1.14 3.96
CA GLY A 44 -4.42 0.32 4.02
C GLY A 44 -5.58 0.92 4.82
N ILE A 45 -5.85 2.22 4.72
CA ILE A 45 -5.22 3.19 3.79
C ILE A 45 -3.88 3.61 4.39
N ASN A 46 -2.80 3.48 3.64
CA ASN A 46 -1.47 3.90 4.04
C ASN A 46 -1.30 5.42 3.92
N SER A 47 -0.63 6.04 4.90
CA SER A 47 -0.11 7.41 4.76
C SER A 47 1.22 7.37 4.01
N GLY A 48 1.30 8.07 2.90
CA GLY A 48 2.40 8.03 1.95
C GLY A 48 2.17 7.04 0.82
N SER A 49 2.51 7.45 -0.40
CA SER A 49 2.36 6.62 -1.59
C SER A 49 3.35 5.44 -1.61
N ASN A 50 2.93 4.34 -2.20
CA ASN A 50 3.77 3.18 -2.49
C ASN A 50 4.00 3.11 -4.00
N ILE A 51 5.00 3.85 -4.48
CA ILE A 51 5.29 4.15 -5.89
C ILE A 51 6.72 3.71 -6.21
N GLY A 52 6.95 3.30 -7.45
CA GLY A 52 8.26 2.95 -7.95
C GLY A 52 8.91 1.83 -7.13
N THR A 53 10.20 1.96 -6.82
CA THR A 53 10.93 0.92 -6.07
C THR A 53 10.53 0.80 -4.61
N ASN A 54 9.83 1.81 -4.03
CA ASN A 54 9.35 1.78 -2.65
C ASN A 54 8.30 0.67 -2.40
N ILE A 55 7.67 0.17 -3.45
CA ILE A 55 6.76 -0.98 -3.40
C ILE A 55 7.38 -2.18 -2.65
N ILE A 56 8.67 -2.44 -2.86
CA ILE A 56 9.39 -3.61 -2.30
C ILE A 56 9.49 -3.53 -0.76
N TYR A 57 9.53 -2.33 -0.20
CA TYR A 57 9.68 -2.09 1.24
C TYR A 57 8.35 -1.91 1.98
N SER A 58 7.23 -1.89 1.25
CA SER A 58 5.92 -1.53 1.80
C SER A 58 5.27 -2.68 2.57
N GLY A 59 4.95 -2.43 3.84
CA GLY A 59 4.11 -3.32 4.63
C GLY A 59 2.68 -3.43 4.09
N THR A 60 2.14 -2.35 3.52
CA THR A 60 0.80 -2.32 2.90
C THR A 60 0.74 -3.23 1.68
N ILE A 61 1.76 -3.15 0.82
CA ILE A 61 1.90 -4.07 -0.32
C ILE A 61 2.09 -5.52 0.16
N SER A 62 2.93 -5.74 1.17
CA SER A 62 3.21 -7.08 1.71
C SER A 62 1.95 -7.78 2.25
N ALA A 63 1.05 -7.04 2.91
CA ALA A 63 -0.21 -7.61 3.40
C ALA A 63 -1.15 -8.00 2.24
N ALA A 64 -1.27 -7.17 1.20
CA ALA A 64 -2.04 -7.52 0.01
C ALA A 64 -1.39 -8.69 -0.76
N THR A 65 -0.06 -8.74 -0.83
CA THR A 65 0.70 -9.86 -1.41
C THR A 65 0.39 -11.16 -0.69
N GLU A 66 0.36 -11.16 0.65
CA GLU A 66 0.02 -12.35 1.43
C GLU A 66 -1.39 -12.86 1.10
N GLY A 67 -2.39 -11.96 0.99
CA GLY A 67 -3.74 -12.31 0.54
C GLY A 67 -3.73 -12.95 -0.86
N THR A 68 -3.00 -12.36 -1.79
CA THR A 68 -2.87 -12.87 -3.17
C THR A 68 -2.21 -14.25 -3.22
N MET A 69 -1.15 -14.47 -2.44
CA MET A 69 -0.48 -15.78 -2.32
C MET A 69 -1.41 -16.85 -1.74
N LEU A 70 -2.34 -16.45 -0.87
CA LEU A 70 -3.39 -17.31 -0.34
C LEU A 70 -4.58 -17.50 -1.32
N GLY A 71 -4.48 -16.96 -2.52
CA GLY A 71 -5.46 -17.09 -3.60
C GLY A 71 -6.72 -16.26 -3.36
N ILE A 72 -6.58 -15.09 -2.72
CA ILE A 72 -7.67 -14.13 -2.50
C ILE A 72 -7.36 -12.88 -3.33
N PRO A 73 -8.32 -12.31 -4.08
CA PRO A 73 -8.17 -10.99 -4.67
C PRO A 73 -7.70 -9.98 -3.62
N SER A 74 -6.72 -9.14 -3.95
CA SER A 74 -6.13 -8.26 -2.95
C SER A 74 -5.82 -6.88 -3.52
N ILE A 75 -6.03 -5.86 -2.68
CA ILE A 75 -5.83 -4.45 -3.01
C ILE A 75 -4.96 -3.82 -1.92
N ALA A 76 -3.96 -3.06 -2.30
CA ALA A 76 -3.21 -2.17 -1.43
C ALA A 76 -3.61 -0.72 -1.75
N ILE A 77 -4.04 0.05 -0.76
CA ILE A 77 -4.49 1.44 -0.91
C ILE A 77 -3.55 2.38 -0.17
N SER A 78 -3.09 3.42 -0.83
CA SER A 78 -2.21 4.45 -0.28
C SER A 78 -2.69 5.85 -0.67
N LEU A 79 -2.60 6.79 0.28
CA LEU A 79 -2.78 8.22 0.03
C LEU A 79 -1.40 8.88 -0.10
N ASP A 80 -1.19 9.70 -1.11
CA ASP A 80 0.07 10.40 -1.36
C ASP A 80 0.27 11.60 -0.42
N SER A 81 0.20 11.34 0.90
CA SER A 81 0.49 12.30 1.94
C SER A 81 0.88 11.61 3.25
N TYR A 82 1.88 12.15 3.94
CA TYR A 82 2.29 11.68 5.26
C TYR A 82 1.61 12.44 6.42
N GLU A 83 1.07 13.63 6.15
CA GLU A 83 0.60 14.57 7.19
C GLU A 83 -0.91 14.84 7.11
N SER A 84 -1.61 14.24 6.16
CA SER A 84 -3.01 14.52 5.93
C SER A 84 -3.95 13.67 6.79
N ASP A 85 -5.04 14.29 7.22
CA ASP A 85 -6.26 13.66 7.73
C ASP A 85 -7.39 13.58 6.68
N GLU A 86 -7.15 14.09 5.46
CA GLU A 86 -8.11 14.09 4.35
C GLU A 86 -8.08 12.78 3.56
N TYR A 87 -8.90 11.83 3.95
CA TYR A 87 -8.96 10.50 3.34
C TYR A 87 -10.19 10.26 2.45
N ARG A 88 -11.04 11.28 2.18
CA ARG A 88 -12.29 11.08 1.43
C ARG A 88 -12.05 10.48 0.04
N GLY A 89 -11.11 11.04 -0.73
CA GLY A 89 -10.75 10.52 -2.05
C GLY A 89 -10.23 9.08 -1.99
N ALA A 90 -9.36 8.78 -1.03
CA ALA A 90 -8.81 7.44 -0.87
C ALA A 90 -9.86 6.40 -0.40
N LYS A 91 -10.80 6.81 0.46
CA LYS A 91 -11.93 5.95 0.87
C LYS A 91 -12.85 5.64 -0.30
N GLN A 92 -13.18 6.65 -1.12
CA GLN A 92 -14.01 6.44 -2.30
C GLN A 92 -13.31 5.53 -3.31
N ALA A 93 -12.04 5.78 -3.60
CA ALA A 93 -11.25 4.91 -4.47
C ALA A 93 -11.19 3.47 -3.96
N ALA A 94 -11.04 3.26 -2.65
CA ALA A 94 -11.04 1.93 -2.06
C ALA A 94 -12.37 1.20 -2.28
N ILE A 95 -13.51 1.89 -2.13
CA ILE A 95 -14.85 1.34 -2.37
C ILE A 95 -15.03 0.97 -3.85
N ASP A 96 -14.70 1.90 -4.75
CA ASP A 96 -14.90 1.72 -6.18
C ASP A 96 -14.06 0.57 -6.74
N VAL A 97 -12.77 0.51 -6.33
CA VAL A 97 -11.87 -0.57 -6.75
C VAL A 97 -12.28 -1.90 -6.12
N ALA A 98 -12.72 -1.92 -4.86
CA ALA A 98 -13.22 -3.13 -4.21
C ALA A 98 -14.45 -3.70 -4.94
N GLN A 99 -15.43 -2.86 -5.26
CA GLN A 99 -16.62 -3.26 -6.02
C GLN A 99 -16.24 -3.80 -7.40
N HIS A 100 -15.31 -3.14 -8.09
CA HIS A 100 -14.81 -3.58 -9.39
C HIS A 100 -14.16 -4.97 -9.28
N VAL A 101 -13.28 -5.18 -8.30
CA VAL A 101 -12.58 -6.45 -8.08
C VAL A 101 -13.54 -7.57 -7.69
N LEU A 102 -14.53 -7.28 -6.84
CA LEU A 102 -15.54 -8.28 -6.45
C LEU A 102 -16.43 -8.70 -7.63
N TYR A 103 -16.71 -7.80 -8.56
CA TYR A 103 -17.56 -8.08 -9.71
C TYR A 103 -16.82 -8.73 -10.88
N TYR A 104 -15.63 -8.20 -11.25
CA TYR A 104 -14.88 -8.65 -12.43
C TYR A 104 -13.71 -9.58 -12.09
N GLY A 105 -13.25 -9.59 -10.84
CA GLY A 105 -12.05 -10.29 -10.42
C GLY A 105 -10.77 -9.57 -10.82
N VAL A 106 -9.65 -10.22 -10.52
CA VAL A 106 -8.30 -9.86 -10.98
C VAL A 106 -7.60 -11.13 -11.49
N PRO A 107 -6.65 -11.02 -12.42
CA PRO A 107 -5.87 -12.18 -12.85
C PRO A 107 -5.22 -12.89 -11.67
N LYS A 108 -5.17 -14.22 -11.72
CA LYS A 108 -4.57 -15.03 -10.66
C LYS A 108 -3.11 -14.61 -10.39
N GLY A 109 -2.77 -14.46 -9.14
CA GLY A 109 -1.41 -14.04 -8.73
C GLY A 109 -1.17 -12.53 -8.83
N THR A 110 -2.20 -11.75 -9.16
CA THR A 110 -2.11 -10.29 -9.26
C THR A 110 -2.80 -9.62 -8.07
N LEU A 111 -2.16 -8.62 -7.49
CA LEU A 111 -2.75 -7.64 -6.59
C LEU A 111 -2.83 -6.27 -7.28
N LEU A 112 -3.72 -5.41 -6.82
CA LEU A 112 -3.79 -4.03 -7.29
C LEU A 112 -3.14 -3.10 -6.26
N ASN A 113 -2.10 -2.38 -6.67
CA ASN A 113 -1.51 -1.28 -5.91
C ASN A 113 -2.17 0.03 -6.34
N VAL A 114 -2.94 0.63 -5.46
CA VAL A 114 -3.72 1.84 -5.71
C VAL A 114 -3.13 3.00 -4.93
N ASN A 115 -2.66 4.02 -5.64
CA ASN A 115 -2.15 5.24 -5.05
C ASN A 115 -3.06 6.41 -5.43
N VAL A 116 -3.57 7.10 -4.42
CA VAL A 116 -4.53 8.20 -4.56
C VAL A 116 -3.80 9.51 -4.31
N PRO A 117 -3.89 10.49 -5.23
CA PRO A 117 -3.23 11.78 -5.06
C PRO A 117 -3.83 12.54 -3.87
N TYR A 118 -2.99 13.28 -3.17
CA TYR A 118 -3.43 14.20 -2.13
C TYR A 118 -3.97 15.49 -2.74
N CYS A 119 -5.26 15.51 -2.96
CA CYS A 119 -6.01 16.67 -3.43
C CYS A 119 -7.50 16.52 -3.04
N LEU A 120 -8.30 17.56 -3.26
CA LEU A 120 -9.74 17.43 -3.06
C LEU A 120 -10.33 16.42 -4.04
N PRO A 121 -11.39 15.69 -3.66
CA PRO A 121 -11.97 14.66 -4.53
C PRO A 121 -12.39 15.14 -5.92
N ASP A 122 -12.84 16.38 -6.04
CA ASP A 122 -13.24 17.03 -7.29
C ASP A 122 -12.05 17.48 -8.17
N GLU A 123 -10.84 17.50 -7.61
CA GLU A 123 -9.61 17.76 -8.35
C GLU A 123 -9.00 16.48 -8.96
N ILE A 124 -9.47 15.29 -8.55
CA ILE A 124 -9.01 14.01 -9.10
C ILE A 124 -9.47 13.91 -10.55
N LYS A 125 -8.51 13.87 -11.47
CA LYS A 125 -8.77 13.88 -12.93
C LYS A 125 -9.28 12.54 -13.48
N GLY A 126 -9.28 11.49 -12.67
CA GLY A 126 -9.72 10.15 -13.05
C GLY A 126 -8.74 9.06 -12.62
N VAL A 127 -8.85 7.89 -13.23
CA VAL A 127 -8.06 6.69 -12.92
C VAL A 127 -7.17 6.33 -14.10
N LYS A 128 -5.96 5.88 -13.81
CA LYS A 128 -5.02 5.31 -14.80
C LYS A 128 -4.55 3.93 -14.37
N ILE A 129 -4.57 2.99 -15.30
CA ILE A 129 -3.81 1.75 -15.15
C ILE A 129 -2.36 2.06 -15.48
N THR A 130 -1.48 1.78 -14.55
CA THR A 130 -0.09 2.22 -14.59
C THR A 130 0.87 1.05 -14.49
N ARG A 131 2.15 1.35 -14.75
CA ARG A 131 3.29 0.47 -14.51
C ARG A 131 4.09 1.02 -13.33
N GLN A 132 4.79 0.13 -12.63
CA GLN A 132 5.78 0.52 -11.64
C GLN A 132 6.84 1.41 -12.28
N GLY A 133 7.01 2.61 -11.73
CA GLY A 133 8.02 3.56 -12.17
C GLY A 133 9.41 3.25 -11.58
N ASN A 134 10.36 4.14 -11.90
CA ASN A 134 11.74 4.07 -11.43
C ASN A 134 12.00 5.04 -10.27
N GLN A 135 10.97 5.64 -9.72
CA GLN A 135 11.08 6.50 -8.55
C GLN A 135 11.67 5.74 -7.38
N TYR A 136 12.63 6.33 -6.69
CA TYR A 136 13.25 5.77 -5.50
C TYR A 136 13.61 6.84 -4.48
N PHE A 137 13.74 6.44 -3.23
CA PHE A 137 14.24 7.29 -2.16
C PHE A 137 15.78 7.19 -2.14
N LYS A 138 16.45 8.33 -2.33
CA LYS A 138 17.90 8.42 -2.20
C LYS A 138 18.25 8.64 -0.74
N ASP A 139 18.62 7.55 -0.07
CA ASP A 139 18.94 7.54 1.36
C ASP A 139 20.23 8.29 1.66
N GLU A 140 20.21 9.03 2.76
CA GLU A 140 21.38 9.61 3.43
C GLU A 140 21.25 9.35 4.94
N PHE A 141 22.37 9.19 5.63
CA PHE A 141 22.39 8.93 7.07
C PHE A 141 23.19 9.97 7.83
N ASP A 142 22.53 10.70 8.75
CA ASP A 142 23.19 11.57 9.71
C ASP A 142 23.59 10.77 10.94
N LYS A 143 24.87 10.66 11.20
CA LYS A 143 25.39 10.09 12.45
C LYS A 143 25.21 11.09 13.57
N ARG A 144 24.56 10.69 14.66
CA ARG A 144 24.28 11.49 15.84
C ARG A 144 24.65 10.73 17.12
N THR A 145 24.74 11.46 18.23
CA THR A 145 25.00 10.88 19.54
C THR A 145 23.91 11.33 20.51
N ASP A 146 23.32 10.40 21.24
CA ASP A 146 22.32 10.72 22.25
C ASP A 146 22.96 11.31 23.53
N PRO A 147 22.18 11.91 24.46
CA PRO A 147 22.72 12.47 25.70
C PRO A 147 23.43 11.45 26.62
N ARG A 148 23.29 10.16 26.37
CA ARG A 148 23.97 9.07 27.09
C ARG A 148 25.23 8.58 26.37
N GLY A 149 25.67 9.27 25.33
CA GLY A 149 26.87 8.93 24.56
C GLY A 149 26.70 7.80 23.54
N ARG A 150 25.47 7.32 23.28
CA ARG A 150 25.22 6.24 22.31
C ARG A 150 25.04 6.80 20.91
N THR A 151 25.76 6.22 19.96
CA THR A 151 25.63 6.59 18.54
C THR A 151 24.33 6.03 17.95
N TYR A 152 23.62 6.86 17.19
CA TYR A 152 22.50 6.46 16.34
C TYR A 152 22.59 7.16 14.98
N TYR A 153 21.87 6.62 13.99
CA TYR A 153 21.84 7.16 12.65
C TYR A 153 20.43 7.59 12.32
N TRP A 154 20.26 8.82 11.89
CA TRP A 154 19.00 9.35 11.41
C TRP A 154 18.95 9.24 9.89
N MET A 155 18.02 8.46 9.37
CA MET A 155 17.81 8.34 7.93
C MET A 155 17.09 9.60 7.43
N LYS A 156 17.63 10.20 6.38
CA LYS A 156 17.03 11.28 5.61
C LYS A 156 17.26 11.03 4.13
N GLY A 157 16.68 11.83 3.26
CA GLY A 157 16.91 11.71 1.82
C GLY A 157 15.85 12.46 1.04
N ASN A 158 15.92 12.27 -0.26
CA ASN A 158 15.00 12.87 -1.21
C ASN A 158 14.46 11.83 -2.18
N ILE A 159 13.23 12.03 -2.62
CA ILE A 159 12.67 11.26 -3.72
C ILE A 159 13.36 11.68 -5.01
N VAL A 160 13.86 10.70 -5.76
CA VAL A 160 14.40 10.88 -7.11
C VAL A 160 13.44 10.20 -8.07
N ASP A 161 12.88 10.98 -8.98
CA ASP A 161 12.01 10.51 -10.04
C ASP A 161 12.56 11.02 -11.38
N LYS A 162 12.80 10.09 -12.30
CA LYS A 162 13.30 10.38 -13.65
C LYS A 162 12.30 9.93 -14.72
N ASP A 163 11.13 9.48 -14.29
CA ASP A 163 10.08 9.05 -15.20
C ASP A 163 9.41 10.28 -15.82
N GLU A 164 9.00 10.16 -17.08
CA GLU A 164 8.31 11.21 -17.83
C GLU A 164 6.99 10.73 -18.41
N SER A 165 6.79 9.42 -18.49
CA SER A 165 5.60 8.85 -19.12
C SER A 165 4.41 8.77 -18.17
N MET A 166 3.23 9.15 -18.67
CA MET A 166 1.96 9.13 -17.94
C MET A 166 1.46 7.74 -17.57
N ASP A 167 2.08 6.69 -18.05
CA ASP A 167 1.81 5.30 -17.66
C ASP A 167 2.65 4.84 -16.46
N MET A 168 3.52 5.70 -15.93
CA MET A 168 4.25 5.45 -14.70
C MET A 168 3.44 5.89 -13.48
N ASP A 169 3.47 5.07 -12.43
CA ASP A 169 2.69 5.27 -11.21
C ASP A 169 2.93 6.63 -10.54
N GLY A 170 4.19 7.04 -10.39
CA GLY A 170 4.57 8.32 -9.80
C GLY A 170 4.08 9.51 -10.61
N ILE A 171 4.19 9.45 -11.95
CA ILE A 171 3.71 10.52 -12.82
C ILE A 171 2.19 10.67 -12.74
N ALA A 172 1.46 9.54 -12.80
CA ALA A 172 0.01 9.57 -12.72
C ALA A 172 -0.48 10.26 -11.43
N VAL A 173 0.11 9.91 -10.28
CA VAL A 173 -0.26 10.51 -8.99
C VAL A 173 0.08 12.00 -8.93
N ARG A 174 1.28 12.39 -9.37
CA ARG A 174 1.71 13.79 -9.45
C ARG A 174 0.78 14.65 -10.31
N GLU A 175 0.24 14.05 -11.39
CA GLU A 175 -0.71 14.70 -12.29
C GLU A 175 -2.17 14.61 -11.83
N LYS A 176 -2.41 14.25 -10.57
CA LYS A 176 -3.72 14.12 -9.92
C LYS A 176 -4.63 13.03 -10.51
N TYR A 177 -4.06 11.94 -10.99
CA TYR A 177 -4.79 10.71 -11.31
C TYR A 177 -4.63 9.66 -10.20
N ILE A 178 -5.66 8.90 -9.94
CA ILE A 178 -5.54 7.66 -9.17
C ILE A 178 -4.74 6.68 -10.03
N SER A 179 -3.62 6.21 -9.51
CA SER A 179 -2.78 5.20 -10.13
C SER A 179 -3.21 3.82 -9.66
N ILE A 180 -3.48 2.90 -10.58
CA ILE A 180 -3.71 1.48 -10.29
C ILE A 180 -2.64 0.68 -11.02
N THR A 181 -1.69 0.15 -10.28
CA THR A 181 -0.61 -0.69 -10.82
C THR A 181 -0.89 -2.16 -10.48
N PRO A 182 -1.18 -3.03 -11.47
CA PRO A 182 -1.22 -4.47 -11.25
C PRO A 182 0.18 -4.99 -10.93
N ILE A 183 0.33 -5.73 -9.83
CA ILE A 183 1.61 -6.25 -9.35
C ILE A 183 1.54 -7.77 -9.22
N HIS A 184 2.59 -8.46 -9.64
CA HIS A 184 2.84 -9.86 -9.35
C HIS A 184 3.80 -10.03 -8.18
N PHE A 185 3.63 -11.09 -7.41
CA PHE A 185 4.63 -11.49 -6.41
C PHE A 185 5.74 -12.38 -7.00
N ASN A 186 5.63 -12.84 -8.24
CA ASN A 186 6.70 -13.53 -8.93
C ASN A 186 7.74 -12.50 -9.40
N VAL A 187 8.91 -12.53 -8.80
CA VAL A 187 10.03 -11.61 -9.08
C VAL A 187 11.08 -12.24 -10.01
N THR A 188 10.77 -13.37 -10.65
CA THR A 188 11.69 -14.00 -11.61
C THR A 188 11.82 -13.11 -12.85
N ASN A 189 13.06 -12.83 -13.24
CA ASN A 189 13.33 -12.18 -14.52
C ASN A 189 13.28 -13.24 -15.64
N GLU A 190 12.17 -13.28 -16.39
CA GLU A 190 11.97 -14.26 -17.46
C GLU A 190 12.72 -13.91 -18.76
N SER A 191 13.34 -12.73 -18.83
CA SER A 191 14.17 -12.34 -19.98
C SER A 191 15.63 -12.79 -19.88
N TYR A 192 15.97 -13.60 -18.87
CA TYR A 192 17.33 -14.10 -18.64
C TYR A 192 17.54 -15.50 -19.27
#